data_15081ddefe0700bf2b414b6a5903dbac
#
_entry.id   15081ddefe0700bf2b414b6a5903dbac
#
_cell.length_a   1.000
_cell.length_b   1.000
_cell.length_c   1.000
_cell.angle_alpha   90.00
_cell.angle_beta   90.00
_cell.angle_gamma   90.00
#
_symmetry.space_group_name_H-M   'P 1'
#
loop_
_entity.id
_entity.type
_entity.pdbx_description
1 polymer ?
#
loop_
_entity_poly.entity_id
_entity_poly.type
_entity_poly.pdbx_seq_one_letter_code
_entity_poly.pdbx_strand_id
1 'polypeptide(L)'
;MLAAIAALTLVSCEEKPYIEGPGDNTNVPDSIPVTVDPEPTPDPEGFVVPEGTLNVYEAVNIAKKLHGSEVSAEKYFIKGYVTGFNRSESFATDFPTYGNDFVYISATAPDAPIQSKKTFYAYRVLGKFGAKLPDLECVKEGDFIVISCYLTNFGGVYESSGACFVYMSNNTHFNEVFPAFPGCPDPKEGEISVTEAEKIALTLEKKATTTETYQIRGVVTGVTDTSISSYGNLTFNISDGLSYATCYRINYKQTGGKFTNLNQVQVGDTVLVNAKIQNYNGTCEPVQGYVVESTNPNF
;
A
#
# COMPACT_ATOMS: atom_id res chain seq x y z
N MET A 1 -0.44 -2.54 -54.36
CA MET A 1 0.28 -2.49 -53.09
C MET A 1 -0.18 -1.25 -52.36
N LEU A 2 -1.18 -1.37 -51.45
CA LEU A 2 -1.60 -0.27 -50.60
C LEU A 2 -1.12 -0.62 -49.18
N ALA A 3 -0.28 0.25 -48.60
CA ALA A 3 0.15 0.17 -47.21
C ALA A 3 -0.91 0.78 -46.33
N ALA A 4 -1.49 0.00 -45.45
CA ALA A 4 -2.40 0.48 -44.42
C ALA A 4 -1.58 1.01 -43.22
N ILE A 5 -1.66 2.33 -43.02
CA ILE A 5 -1.12 2.97 -41.80
C ILE A 5 -2.13 2.77 -40.69
N ALA A 6 -1.77 1.96 -39.72
CA ALA A 6 -2.55 1.84 -38.47
C ALA A 6 -2.28 3.06 -37.59
N ALA A 7 -3.28 3.93 -37.44
CA ALA A 7 -3.24 5.03 -36.47
C ALA A 7 -3.36 4.47 -35.05
N LEU A 8 -2.29 4.59 -34.24
CA LEU A 8 -2.37 4.41 -32.81
C LEU A 8 -3.16 5.57 -32.22
N THR A 9 -4.38 5.32 -31.77
CA THR A 9 -5.11 6.25 -30.90
C THR A 9 -4.47 6.21 -29.51
N LEU A 10 -3.75 7.26 -29.18
CA LEU A 10 -3.35 7.57 -27.82
C LEU A 10 -4.64 7.83 -27.02
N VAL A 11 -4.96 6.93 -26.10
CA VAL A 11 -5.97 7.18 -25.10
C VAL A 11 -5.43 8.29 -24.20
N SER A 12 -5.96 9.49 -24.37
CA SER A 12 -5.72 10.64 -23.51
C SER A 12 -6.09 10.27 -22.08
N CYS A 13 -5.14 10.43 -21.15
CA CYS A 13 -5.46 10.51 -19.74
C CYS A 13 -6.40 11.68 -19.55
N GLU A 14 -7.63 11.44 -19.10
CA GLU A 14 -8.56 12.48 -18.68
C GLU A 14 -7.88 13.31 -17.57
N GLU A 15 -7.73 14.59 -17.84
CA GLU A 15 -7.27 15.57 -16.87
C GLU A 15 -8.28 15.63 -15.73
N LYS A 16 -7.80 15.48 -14.50
CA LYS A 16 -8.61 15.70 -13.28
C LYS A 16 -9.18 17.12 -13.34
N PRO A 17 -10.45 17.35 -12.96
CA PRO A 17 -10.99 18.70 -12.90
C PRO A 17 -10.16 19.53 -11.89
N TYR A 18 -9.50 20.55 -12.40
CA TYR A 18 -8.81 21.57 -11.62
C TYR A 18 -9.88 22.41 -10.91
N ILE A 19 -9.91 22.36 -9.58
CA ILE A 19 -10.70 23.32 -8.79
C ILE A 19 -9.86 24.57 -8.69
N GLU A 20 -10.19 25.59 -9.48
CA GLU A 20 -9.58 26.92 -9.32
C GLU A 20 -9.86 27.46 -7.92
N GLY A 21 -8.80 27.57 -7.13
CA GLY A 21 -8.81 28.38 -5.93
C GLY A 21 -9.01 29.86 -6.28
N PRO A 22 -9.62 30.68 -5.42
CA PRO A 22 -9.86 32.10 -5.70
C PRO A 22 -8.55 32.81 -6.01
N GLY A 23 -8.57 33.59 -7.11
CA GLY A 23 -7.43 34.23 -7.74
C GLY A 23 -6.54 35.03 -6.79
N ASP A 24 -5.26 34.90 -7.07
CA ASP A 24 -4.14 35.59 -6.41
C ASP A 24 -4.21 37.11 -6.65
N ASN A 25 -4.75 37.84 -5.69
CA ASN A 25 -4.67 39.30 -5.66
C ASN A 25 -3.41 39.70 -4.91
N THR A 26 -2.32 39.90 -5.64
CA THR A 26 -1.04 40.40 -5.18
C THR A 26 -1.12 41.83 -4.69
N ASN A 27 -1.53 42.04 -3.44
CA ASN A 27 -1.21 43.24 -2.62
C ASN A 27 -1.55 42.94 -1.15
N VAL A 28 -0.73 42.11 -0.48
CA VAL A 28 -0.83 41.88 0.95
C VAL A 28 0.47 42.38 1.57
N PRO A 29 0.42 43.27 2.58
CA PRO A 29 1.61 43.78 3.28
C PRO A 29 2.36 42.64 3.97
N ASP A 30 3.66 42.77 4.04
CA ASP A 30 4.70 41.85 4.51
C ASP A 30 4.65 41.56 6.02
N SER A 31 3.47 41.13 6.52
CA SER A 31 3.29 40.59 7.87
C SER A 31 2.17 39.57 7.91
N ILE A 32 2.32 38.46 7.13
CA ILE A 32 1.46 37.30 7.33
C ILE A 32 1.91 36.68 8.67
N PRO A 33 1.01 36.55 9.68
CA PRO A 33 1.31 35.81 10.87
C PRO A 33 1.74 34.40 10.43
N VAL A 34 2.89 33.94 10.91
CA VAL A 34 3.29 32.55 10.77
C VAL A 34 2.19 31.74 11.45
N THR A 35 1.25 31.25 10.67
CA THR A 35 0.22 30.34 11.20
C THR A 35 0.93 29.05 11.55
N VAL A 36 1.27 28.90 12.81
CA VAL A 36 1.73 27.61 13.37
C VAL A 36 0.62 26.60 13.10
N ASP A 37 0.98 25.46 12.53
CA ASP A 37 0.01 24.39 12.36
C ASP A 37 -0.59 24.02 13.73
N PRO A 38 -1.90 23.74 13.82
CA PRO A 38 -2.51 23.34 15.07
C PRO A 38 -1.81 22.07 15.58
N GLU A 39 -1.72 21.93 16.90
CA GLU A 39 -1.14 20.74 17.50
C GLU A 39 -1.94 19.48 17.05
N PRO A 40 -1.26 18.39 16.65
CA PRO A 40 -1.94 17.15 16.28
C PRO A 40 -2.84 16.65 17.43
N THR A 41 -4.02 16.17 17.08
CA THR A 41 -4.88 15.51 18.07
C THR A 41 -4.15 14.26 18.60
N PRO A 42 -4.11 14.03 19.92
CA PRO A 42 -3.52 12.82 20.49
C PRO A 42 -4.11 11.55 19.88
N ASP A 43 -3.30 10.50 19.83
CA ASP A 43 -3.78 9.18 19.41
C ASP A 43 -4.89 8.71 20.34
N PRO A 44 -5.87 7.92 19.86
CA PRO A 44 -6.91 7.35 20.72
C PRO A 44 -6.30 6.55 21.88
N GLU A 45 -6.94 6.60 23.03
CA GLU A 45 -6.47 5.88 24.23
C GLU A 45 -6.29 4.38 23.94
N GLY A 46 -5.15 3.83 24.34
CA GLY A 46 -4.81 2.43 24.13
C GLY A 46 -4.36 2.08 22.71
N PHE A 47 -4.27 3.06 21.79
CA PHE A 47 -3.83 2.82 20.42
C PHE A 47 -2.32 2.97 20.29
N VAL A 48 -1.60 1.86 20.13
CA VAL A 48 -0.14 1.85 20.00
C VAL A 48 0.24 1.76 18.52
N VAL A 49 0.80 2.84 17.97
CA VAL A 49 1.27 2.89 16.59
C VAL A 49 2.70 2.36 16.46
N PRO A 50 3.10 1.84 15.27
CA PRO A 50 4.49 1.45 15.04
C PRO A 50 5.47 2.60 15.29
N GLU A 51 6.68 2.26 15.75
CA GLU A 51 7.77 3.24 15.90
C GLU A 51 8.07 3.93 14.56
N GLY A 52 8.35 5.21 14.58
CA GLY A 52 8.63 6.01 13.37
C GLY A 52 7.39 6.36 12.54
N THR A 53 6.16 6.11 13.05
CA THR A 53 4.93 6.53 12.37
C THR A 53 4.84 8.06 12.32
N LEU A 54 4.72 8.60 11.12
CA LEU A 54 4.56 10.04 10.88
C LEU A 54 3.11 10.47 11.15
N ASN A 55 2.93 11.67 11.71
CA ASN A 55 1.64 12.33 11.59
C ASN A 55 1.47 12.98 10.20
N VAL A 56 0.27 13.45 9.88
CA VAL A 56 -0.03 14.04 8.57
C VAL A 56 0.84 15.25 8.25
N TYR A 57 1.17 16.12 9.23
CA TYR A 57 2.01 17.29 8.96
C TYR A 57 3.45 16.91 8.59
N GLU A 58 4.00 15.90 9.26
CA GLU A 58 5.33 15.35 8.95
C GLU A 58 5.36 14.74 7.55
N ALA A 59 4.36 13.94 7.21
CA ALA A 59 4.21 13.34 5.89
C ALA A 59 4.09 14.41 4.78
N VAL A 60 3.25 15.42 5.00
CA VAL A 60 3.11 16.57 4.09
C VAL A 60 4.42 17.34 3.94
N ASN A 61 5.18 17.53 5.02
CA ASN A 61 6.47 18.23 4.96
C ASN A 61 7.55 17.44 4.19
N ILE A 62 7.49 16.11 4.19
CA ILE A 62 8.34 15.29 3.34
C ILE A 62 7.86 15.41 1.88
N ALA A 63 6.55 15.21 1.62
CA ALA A 63 5.98 15.27 0.28
C ALA A 63 6.21 16.63 -0.42
N LYS A 64 6.17 17.75 0.32
CA LYS A 64 6.49 19.10 -0.21
C LYS A 64 7.86 19.22 -0.86
N LYS A 65 8.83 18.39 -0.46
CA LYS A 65 10.19 18.42 -0.99
C LYS A 65 10.34 17.60 -2.28
N LEU A 66 9.32 16.81 -2.62
CA LEU A 66 9.29 16.00 -3.84
C LEU A 66 8.78 16.84 -5.02
N HIS A 67 9.35 16.68 -6.18
CA HIS A 67 9.05 17.45 -7.38
C HIS A 67 8.40 16.59 -8.48
N GLY A 68 7.34 17.11 -9.07
CA GLY A 68 6.66 16.43 -10.18
C GLY A 68 6.10 15.06 -9.75
N SER A 69 6.53 14.00 -10.42
CA SER A 69 6.16 12.62 -10.12
C SER A 69 7.19 11.88 -9.26
N GLU A 70 8.07 12.62 -8.57
CA GLU A 70 9.04 12.02 -7.66
C GLU A 70 8.34 11.30 -6.51
N VAL A 71 8.87 10.15 -6.13
CA VAL A 71 8.35 9.30 -5.06
C VAL A 71 9.38 9.26 -3.93
N SER A 72 8.94 9.24 -2.69
CA SER A 72 9.84 9.10 -1.54
C SER A 72 10.69 7.82 -1.66
N ALA A 73 11.97 7.90 -1.24
CA ALA A 73 12.86 6.74 -1.25
C ALA A 73 12.40 5.64 -0.28
N GLU A 74 11.78 6.06 0.83
CA GLU A 74 11.30 5.17 1.88
C GLU A 74 9.78 5.11 1.90
N LYS A 75 9.25 3.98 2.34
CA LYS A 75 7.85 3.76 2.67
C LYS A 75 7.61 4.16 4.12
N TYR A 76 6.47 4.77 4.41
CA TYR A 76 6.15 5.29 5.74
C TYR A 76 4.83 4.76 6.26
N PHE A 77 4.75 4.61 7.56
CA PHE A 77 3.48 4.62 8.27
C PHE A 77 3.07 6.07 8.50
N ILE A 78 1.81 6.38 8.18
CA ILE A 78 1.22 7.70 8.41
C ILE A 78 -0.06 7.52 9.21
N LYS A 79 -0.18 8.23 10.33
CA LYS A 79 -1.38 8.22 11.18
C LYS A 79 -2.19 9.49 11.01
N GLY A 80 -3.51 9.35 11.10
CA GLY A 80 -4.42 10.49 11.08
C GLY A 80 -5.88 10.07 11.18
N TYR A 81 -6.73 11.08 11.29
CA TYR A 81 -8.18 10.94 11.30
C TYR A 81 -8.73 11.08 9.89
N VAL A 82 -9.64 10.18 9.51
CA VAL A 82 -10.37 10.26 8.24
C VAL A 82 -11.31 11.48 8.29
N THR A 83 -11.10 12.43 7.38
CA THR A 83 -11.87 13.69 7.33
C THR A 83 -12.76 13.80 6.10
N GLY A 84 -12.75 12.81 5.22
CA GLY A 84 -13.61 12.75 4.06
C GLY A 84 -13.06 11.87 2.95
N PHE A 85 -13.78 11.86 1.82
CA PHE A 85 -13.52 10.96 0.70
C PHE A 85 -13.53 11.72 -0.61
N ASN A 86 -12.74 11.27 -1.58
CA ASN A 86 -12.73 11.76 -2.96
C ASN A 86 -13.25 10.67 -3.90
N ARG A 87 -14.54 10.35 -3.77
CA ARG A 87 -15.20 9.32 -4.56
C ARG A 87 -15.78 9.94 -5.84
N SER A 88 -15.39 9.40 -7.00
CA SER A 88 -15.95 9.81 -8.31
C SER A 88 -17.39 9.34 -8.49
N GLU A 89 -18.07 9.81 -9.55
CA GLU A 89 -19.41 9.34 -9.91
C GLU A 89 -19.45 7.83 -10.23
N SER A 90 -18.34 7.26 -10.76
CA SER A 90 -18.22 5.83 -11.04
C SER A 90 -17.87 4.99 -9.81
N PHE A 91 -17.56 5.60 -8.68
CA PHE A 91 -17.05 4.91 -7.50
C PHE A 91 -17.91 3.71 -7.07
N ALA A 92 -19.22 3.88 -7.00
CA ALA A 92 -20.13 2.81 -6.57
C ALA A 92 -20.10 1.59 -7.51
N THR A 93 -19.80 1.80 -8.79
CA THR A 93 -19.64 0.73 -9.80
C THR A 93 -18.26 0.10 -9.73
N ASP A 94 -17.23 0.89 -9.42
CA ASP A 94 -15.83 0.49 -9.43
C ASP A 94 -15.43 -0.23 -8.14
N PHE A 95 -16.01 0.18 -7.01
CA PHE A 95 -15.67 -0.37 -5.69
C PHE A 95 -15.79 -1.90 -5.60
N PRO A 96 -16.88 -2.57 -6.08
CA PRO A 96 -16.97 -4.03 -6.06
C PRO A 96 -15.85 -4.72 -6.84
N THR A 97 -15.32 -4.06 -7.88
CA THR A 97 -14.23 -4.59 -8.72
C THR A 97 -12.88 -4.42 -8.06
N TYR A 98 -12.59 -3.24 -7.55
CA TYR A 98 -11.25 -2.88 -7.04
C TYR A 98 -11.11 -3.00 -5.53
N GLY A 99 -12.19 -2.79 -4.76
CA GLY A 99 -12.20 -2.88 -3.30
C GLY A 99 -11.25 -1.89 -2.65
N ASN A 100 -11.10 -0.69 -3.22
CA ASN A 100 -10.28 0.39 -2.67
C ASN A 100 -11.08 1.68 -2.54
N ASP A 101 -10.65 2.56 -1.65
CA ASP A 101 -11.28 3.86 -1.41
C ASP A 101 -10.29 5.01 -1.59
N PHE A 102 -10.78 6.24 -1.58
CA PHE A 102 -10.03 7.46 -1.80
C PHE A 102 -10.26 8.40 -0.61
N VAL A 103 -9.29 8.46 0.30
CA VAL A 103 -9.47 8.95 1.67
C VAL A 103 -8.61 10.19 1.93
N TYR A 104 -9.19 11.22 2.53
CA TYR A 104 -8.43 12.31 3.12
C TYR A 104 -8.23 12.05 4.61
N ILE A 105 -6.99 12.21 5.09
CA ILE A 105 -6.65 12.13 6.50
C ILE A 105 -6.03 13.42 7.00
N SER A 106 -6.29 13.77 8.26
CA SER A 106 -5.78 14.95 8.94
C SER A 106 -5.05 14.58 10.23
N ALA A 107 -4.10 15.42 10.64
CA ALA A 107 -3.44 15.29 11.94
C ALA A 107 -4.34 15.72 13.11
N THR A 108 -5.41 16.48 12.84
CA THR A 108 -6.39 16.93 13.85
C THR A 108 -7.66 16.11 13.76
N ALA A 109 -8.47 16.15 14.83
CA ALA A 109 -9.74 15.41 14.95
C ALA A 109 -10.69 15.64 13.75
N PRO A 110 -11.69 14.75 13.55
CA PRO A 110 -12.47 14.61 12.31
C PRO A 110 -13.22 15.84 11.82
N ASP A 111 -13.43 16.84 12.69
CA ASP A 111 -14.10 18.09 12.33
C ASP A 111 -13.23 19.10 11.57
N ALA A 112 -11.96 18.74 11.29
CA ALA A 112 -11.08 19.61 10.55
C ALA A 112 -11.52 19.65 9.07
N PRO A 113 -11.77 20.84 8.50
CA PRO A 113 -12.12 20.93 7.08
C PRO A 113 -10.97 20.40 6.22
N ILE A 114 -11.30 19.74 5.10
CA ILE A 114 -10.33 19.29 4.12
C ILE A 114 -9.56 20.51 3.61
N GLN A 115 -8.32 20.63 4.03
CA GLN A 115 -7.42 21.71 3.62
C GLN A 115 -6.29 21.12 2.79
N SER A 116 -6.19 21.49 1.52
CA SER A 116 -5.24 20.93 0.56
C SER A 116 -3.77 20.95 0.99
N LYS A 117 -3.40 21.81 1.95
CA LYS A 117 -2.04 21.93 2.49
C LYS A 117 -1.86 21.30 3.88
N LYS A 118 -2.93 20.80 4.49
CA LYS A 118 -2.95 20.25 5.87
C LYS A 118 -3.57 18.88 5.96
N THR A 119 -4.08 18.34 4.85
CA THR A 119 -4.58 16.99 4.72
C THR A 119 -3.68 16.20 3.80
N PHE A 120 -3.58 14.90 4.04
CA PHE A 120 -2.90 13.96 3.19
C PHE A 120 -3.93 13.14 2.42
N TYR A 121 -3.73 12.99 1.11
CA TYR A 121 -4.62 12.20 0.27
C TYR A 121 -4.12 10.76 0.15
N ALA A 122 -4.79 9.84 0.83
CA ALA A 122 -4.54 8.42 0.71
C ALA A 122 -5.25 7.90 -0.55
N TYR A 123 -4.49 7.71 -1.63
CA TYR A 123 -4.98 7.29 -2.93
C TYR A 123 -5.10 5.76 -3.00
N ARG A 124 -6.26 5.24 -3.41
CA ARG A 124 -6.54 3.80 -3.53
C ARG A 124 -6.23 3.03 -2.25
N VAL A 125 -6.89 3.42 -1.16
CA VAL A 125 -6.76 2.77 0.14
C VAL A 125 -7.37 1.37 0.07
N LEU A 126 -6.56 0.38 0.40
CA LEU A 126 -6.90 -1.03 0.52
C LEU A 126 -7.00 -1.43 2.00
N GLY A 127 -7.56 -2.58 2.29
CA GLY A 127 -7.45 -3.25 3.58
C GLY A 127 -6.02 -3.73 3.87
N LYS A 128 -5.81 -4.43 4.99
CA LYS A 128 -4.48 -4.88 5.40
C LYS A 128 -3.77 -5.64 4.28
N PHE A 129 -2.49 -5.27 4.06
CA PHE A 129 -1.57 -5.94 3.13
C PHE A 129 -2.11 -6.08 1.70
N GLY A 130 -2.81 -5.04 1.22
CA GLY A 130 -3.32 -4.97 -0.13
C GLY A 130 -4.59 -5.80 -0.37
N ALA A 131 -5.21 -6.35 0.67
CA ALA A 131 -6.51 -6.99 0.55
C ALA A 131 -7.58 -5.98 0.15
N LYS A 132 -8.56 -6.41 -0.65
CA LYS A 132 -9.71 -5.56 -0.98
C LYS A 132 -10.51 -5.25 0.27
N LEU A 133 -10.98 -4.01 0.40
CA LEU A 133 -12.04 -3.68 1.36
C LEU A 133 -13.32 -4.39 0.90
N PRO A 134 -14.00 -5.17 1.75
CA PRO A 134 -15.22 -5.88 1.38
C PRO A 134 -16.42 -4.92 1.25
N ASP A 135 -16.41 -3.84 2.02
CA ASP A 135 -17.47 -2.82 2.05
C ASP A 135 -16.93 -1.48 2.54
N LEU A 136 -17.78 -0.45 2.50
CA LEU A 136 -17.46 0.92 2.86
C LEU A 136 -17.49 1.18 4.39
N GLU A 137 -17.94 0.21 5.16
CA GLU A 137 -17.99 0.30 6.62
C GLU A 137 -16.59 0.11 7.24
N CYS A 138 -15.64 -0.43 6.47
CA CYS A 138 -14.26 -0.64 6.89
C CYS A 138 -13.48 0.66 7.11
N VAL A 139 -13.83 1.75 6.42
CA VAL A 139 -13.18 3.07 6.58
C VAL A 139 -14.24 4.14 6.55
N LYS A 140 -14.41 4.87 7.64
CA LYS A 140 -15.43 5.91 7.83
C LYS A 140 -14.81 7.24 8.23
N GLU A 141 -15.53 8.32 7.98
CA GLU A 141 -15.19 9.61 8.53
C GLU A 141 -15.17 9.55 10.06
N GLY A 142 -14.15 10.12 10.65
CA GLY A 142 -13.89 10.06 12.10
C GLY A 142 -13.00 8.90 12.55
N ASP A 143 -12.79 7.88 11.73
CA ASP A 143 -11.86 6.80 12.05
C ASP A 143 -10.44 7.32 12.20
N PHE A 144 -9.71 6.82 13.21
CA PHE A 144 -8.27 6.96 13.29
C PHE A 144 -7.62 5.78 12.60
N ILE A 145 -6.79 6.06 11.60
CA ILE A 145 -6.12 5.02 10.81
C ILE A 145 -4.61 5.25 10.74
N VAL A 146 -3.87 4.16 10.61
CA VAL A 146 -2.47 4.15 10.20
C VAL A 146 -2.40 3.50 8.84
N ILE A 147 -1.90 4.23 7.86
CA ILE A 147 -1.70 3.72 6.49
C ILE A 147 -0.23 3.49 6.21
N SER A 148 0.08 2.56 5.31
CA SER A 148 1.43 2.31 4.79
C SER A 148 1.50 2.72 3.33
N CYS A 149 2.41 3.65 2.97
CA CYS A 149 2.57 4.14 1.61
C CYS A 149 3.93 4.79 1.34
N TYR A 150 4.26 4.93 0.05
CA TYR A 150 5.22 5.92 -0.43
C TYR A 150 4.54 7.26 -0.60
N LEU A 151 5.31 8.35 -0.50
CA LEU A 151 4.82 9.73 -0.62
C LEU A 151 5.11 10.30 -1.99
N THR A 152 4.24 11.18 -2.49
CA THR A 152 4.48 11.99 -3.67
C THR A 152 3.80 13.36 -3.54
N ASN A 153 4.23 14.30 -4.39
CA ASN A 153 3.59 15.60 -4.59
C ASN A 153 3.05 15.65 -6.02
N PHE A 154 1.81 15.29 -6.20
CA PHE A 154 1.19 15.27 -7.52
C PHE A 154 0.42 16.58 -7.77
N GLY A 155 1.04 17.49 -8.54
CA GLY A 155 0.40 18.76 -8.88
C GLY A 155 0.04 19.65 -7.71
N GLY A 156 0.78 19.58 -6.60
CA GLY A 156 0.49 20.30 -5.35
C GLY A 156 -0.42 19.57 -4.38
N VAL A 157 -0.88 18.36 -4.72
CA VAL A 157 -1.57 17.46 -3.81
C VAL A 157 -0.54 16.53 -3.15
N TYR A 158 -0.52 16.51 -1.83
CA TYR A 158 0.35 15.63 -1.04
C TYR A 158 -0.37 14.31 -0.83
N GLU A 159 0.10 13.26 -1.48
CA GLU A 159 -0.64 12.00 -1.55
C GLU A 159 0.26 10.77 -1.48
N SER A 160 -0.37 9.61 -1.30
CA SER A 160 0.31 8.33 -1.46
C SER A 160 0.64 8.09 -2.94
N SER A 161 1.86 7.64 -3.22
CA SER A 161 2.26 7.19 -4.54
C SER A 161 1.73 5.78 -4.79
N GLY A 162 0.71 5.67 -5.64
CA GLY A 162 0.02 4.41 -5.89
C GLY A 162 -0.90 3.98 -4.76
N ALA A 163 -1.33 2.71 -4.78
CA ALA A 163 -2.19 2.17 -3.75
C ALA A 163 -1.46 2.09 -2.40
N CYS A 164 -2.18 2.43 -1.34
CA CYS A 164 -1.76 2.26 0.04
C CYS A 164 -2.70 1.28 0.76
N PHE A 165 -2.35 0.84 1.94
CA PHE A 165 -3.23 -0.01 2.73
C PHE A 165 -3.34 0.48 4.17
N VAL A 166 -4.49 0.23 4.80
CA VAL A 166 -4.68 0.46 6.22
C VAL A 166 -3.97 -0.65 7.00
N TYR A 167 -2.96 -0.25 7.78
CA TYR A 167 -2.24 -1.16 8.67
C TYR A 167 -2.99 -1.36 9.98
N MET A 168 -3.51 -0.28 10.56
CA MET A 168 -4.28 -0.26 11.80
C MET A 168 -5.45 0.70 11.69
N SER A 169 -6.54 0.41 12.41
CA SER A 169 -7.71 1.28 12.54
C SER A 169 -8.34 1.13 13.91
N ASN A 170 -8.95 2.20 14.44
CA ASN A 170 -9.82 2.13 15.60
C ASN A 170 -11.25 1.69 15.22
N ASN A 171 -11.54 1.50 13.94
CA ASN A 171 -12.83 1.01 13.45
C ASN A 171 -13.02 -0.47 13.81
N THR A 172 -14.07 -0.76 14.57
CA THR A 172 -14.36 -2.12 15.05
C THR A 172 -14.60 -3.08 13.88
N HIS A 173 -15.39 -2.65 12.89
CA HIS A 173 -15.70 -3.49 11.73
C HIS A 173 -14.44 -3.82 10.92
N PHE A 174 -13.54 -2.83 10.70
CA PHE A 174 -12.25 -3.10 10.08
C PHE A 174 -11.45 -4.17 10.81
N ASN A 175 -11.42 -4.11 12.15
CA ASN A 175 -10.65 -5.06 12.95
C ASN A 175 -11.30 -6.45 13.02
N GLU A 176 -12.62 -6.56 12.85
CA GLU A 176 -13.31 -7.85 12.69
C GLU A 176 -12.98 -8.50 11.36
N VAL A 177 -12.91 -7.71 10.27
CA VAL A 177 -12.58 -8.19 8.93
C VAL A 177 -11.08 -8.48 8.77
N PHE A 178 -10.23 -7.62 9.32
CA PHE A 178 -8.78 -7.71 9.18
C PHE A 178 -8.12 -7.90 10.55
N PRO A 179 -7.86 -9.14 10.99
CA PRO A 179 -7.26 -9.42 12.28
C PRO A 179 -5.87 -8.78 12.43
N ALA A 180 -5.41 -8.67 13.68
CA ALA A 180 -4.11 -8.09 14.00
C ALA A 180 -2.97 -8.85 13.28
N PHE A 181 -1.96 -8.09 12.80
CA PHE A 181 -0.75 -8.67 12.24
C PHE A 181 0.10 -9.24 13.38
N PRO A 182 0.53 -10.51 13.30
CA PRO A 182 1.26 -11.16 14.39
C PRO A 182 2.70 -10.64 14.56
N GLY A 183 3.17 -9.75 13.67
CA GLY A 183 4.54 -9.34 13.56
C GLY A 183 5.34 -10.26 12.63
N CYS A 184 6.43 -9.75 12.05
CA CYS A 184 7.37 -10.51 11.24
C CYS A 184 8.74 -10.49 11.94
N PRO A 185 9.40 -11.63 12.10
CA PRO A 185 10.78 -11.63 12.58
C PRO A 185 11.72 -10.90 11.61
N ASP A 186 12.72 -10.23 12.15
CA ASP A 186 13.75 -9.60 11.34
C ASP A 186 14.45 -10.61 10.41
N PRO A 187 14.82 -10.22 9.18
CA PRO A 187 15.63 -11.04 8.29
C PRO A 187 16.97 -11.40 8.93
N LYS A 188 17.42 -12.65 8.74
CA LYS A 188 18.76 -13.09 9.14
C LYS A 188 19.79 -12.68 8.07
N GLU A 189 21.07 -12.90 8.35
CA GLU A 189 22.14 -12.69 7.37
C GLU A 189 21.87 -13.47 6.07
N GLY A 190 21.90 -12.78 4.94
CA GLY A 190 21.61 -13.33 3.61
C GLY A 190 20.12 -13.36 3.23
N GLU A 191 19.23 -12.96 4.14
CA GLU A 191 17.81 -12.79 3.87
C GLU A 191 17.47 -11.32 3.68
N ILE A 192 16.37 -11.03 2.99
CA ILE A 192 15.80 -9.69 2.86
C ILE A 192 14.36 -9.66 3.37
N SER A 193 13.92 -8.48 3.78
CA SER A 193 12.53 -8.21 4.14
C SER A 193 11.62 -8.11 2.89
N VAL A 194 10.30 -8.16 3.09
CA VAL A 194 9.34 -7.90 2.01
C VAL A 194 9.45 -6.45 1.51
N THR A 195 9.75 -5.50 2.40
CA THR A 195 9.98 -4.09 2.04
C THR A 195 11.22 -3.94 1.14
N GLU A 196 12.31 -4.63 1.42
CA GLU A 196 13.49 -4.62 0.54
C GLU A 196 13.19 -5.29 -0.80
N ALA A 197 12.45 -6.39 -0.82
CA ALA A 197 12.02 -7.03 -2.05
C ALA A 197 11.13 -6.10 -2.90
N GLU A 198 10.22 -5.34 -2.27
CA GLU A 198 9.40 -4.32 -2.96
C GLU A 198 10.28 -3.21 -3.54
N LYS A 199 11.26 -2.70 -2.80
CA LYS A 199 12.22 -1.70 -3.32
C LYS A 199 12.95 -2.22 -4.56
N ILE A 200 13.44 -3.46 -4.54
CA ILE A 200 14.07 -4.09 -5.71
C ILE A 200 13.07 -4.16 -6.89
N ALA A 201 11.85 -4.63 -6.64
CA ALA A 201 10.82 -4.72 -7.69
C ALA A 201 10.58 -3.36 -8.36
N LEU A 202 10.49 -2.28 -7.57
CA LEU A 202 10.21 -0.93 -8.09
C LEU A 202 11.36 -0.32 -8.92
N THR A 203 12.59 -0.86 -8.84
CA THR A 203 13.70 -0.48 -9.74
C THR A 203 13.62 -1.13 -11.11
N LEU A 204 12.82 -2.18 -11.25
CA LEU A 204 12.67 -2.92 -12.50
C LEU A 204 11.61 -2.28 -13.40
N GLU A 205 11.76 -2.43 -14.71
CA GLU A 205 10.69 -2.12 -15.64
C GLU A 205 9.46 -3.01 -15.39
N LYS A 206 8.28 -2.54 -15.77
CA LYS A 206 7.04 -3.32 -15.63
C LYS A 206 7.17 -4.67 -16.31
N LYS A 207 6.83 -5.75 -15.57
CA LYS A 207 6.95 -7.17 -15.97
C LYS A 207 8.37 -7.69 -16.08
N ALA A 208 9.40 -6.89 -15.79
CA ALA A 208 10.77 -7.39 -15.69
C ALA A 208 10.96 -8.19 -14.41
N THR A 209 11.91 -9.14 -14.46
CA THR A 209 12.24 -10.05 -13.35
C THR A 209 13.74 -10.01 -13.12
N THR A 210 14.19 -10.11 -11.87
CA THR A 210 15.61 -10.17 -11.52
C THR A 210 16.28 -11.42 -12.12
N THR A 211 17.58 -11.35 -12.39
CA THR A 211 18.40 -12.50 -12.76
C THR A 211 18.69 -13.39 -11.58
N GLU A 212 19.00 -12.79 -10.44
CA GLU A 212 19.30 -13.47 -9.16
C GLU A 212 18.02 -13.85 -8.43
N THR A 213 18.16 -14.80 -7.51
CA THR A 213 17.15 -15.18 -6.52
C THR A 213 17.48 -14.54 -5.18
N TYR A 214 16.45 -14.26 -4.39
CA TYR A 214 16.54 -13.68 -3.05
C TYR A 214 15.80 -14.56 -2.05
N GLN A 215 16.33 -14.63 -0.84
CA GLN A 215 15.64 -15.24 0.29
C GLN A 215 14.81 -14.16 1.00
N ILE A 216 13.50 -14.23 0.85
CA ILE A 216 12.56 -13.21 1.31
C ILE A 216 11.82 -13.75 2.54
N ARG A 217 11.97 -13.08 3.68
CA ARG A 217 11.26 -13.41 4.92
C ARG A 217 9.99 -12.59 5.04
N GLY A 218 8.89 -13.27 5.37
CA GLY A 218 7.59 -12.62 5.57
C GLY A 218 6.60 -13.51 6.30
N VAL A 219 5.51 -12.90 6.75
CA VAL A 219 4.35 -13.60 7.32
C VAL A 219 3.26 -13.72 6.27
N VAL A 220 2.68 -14.90 6.13
CA VAL A 220 1.57 -15.17 5.20
C VAL A 220 0.35 -14.38 5.66
N THR A 221 -0.17 -13.53 4.78
CA THR A 221 -1.33 -12.67 5.05
C THR A 221 -2.58 -13.08 4.27
N GLY A 222 -2.43 -13.97 3.30
CA GLY A 222 -3.55 -14.52 2.53
C GLY A 222 -3.08 -15.64 1.62
N VAL A 223 -3.91 -16.65 1.42
CA VAL A 223 -3.71 -17.69 0.42
C VAL A 223 -4.75 -17.46 -0.68
N THR A 224 -4.29 -17.18 -1.90
CA THR A 224 -5.18 -16.79 -3.00
C THR A 224 -5.81 -18.00 -3.67
N ASP A 225 -5.07 -19.10 -3.75
CA ASP A 225 -5.56 -20.32 -4.37
C ASP A 225 -6.55 -21.07 -3.46
N THR A 226 -7.67 -21.51 -4.02
CA THR A 226 -8.69 -22.30 -3.32
C THR A 226 -8.47 -23.82 -3.48
N SER A 227 -7.48 -24.22 -4.31
CA SER A 227 -7.08 -25.59 -4.53
C SER A 227 -5.63 -25.66 -5.01
N ILE A 228 -4.97 -26.80 -4.77
CA ILE A 228 -3.63 -27.04 -5.30
C ILE A 228 -3.70 -27.17 -6.82
N SER A 229 -2.86 -26.43 -7.53
CA SER A 229 -2.77 -26.55 -9.00
C SER A 229 -2.25 -27.94 -9.42
N SER A 230 -2.49 -28.33 -10.66
CA SER A 230 -1.94 -29.58 -11.22
C SER A 230 -0.39 -29.61 -11.18
N TYR A 231 0.24 -28.48 -11.11
CA TYR A 231 1.69 -28.35 -10.96
C TYR A 231 2.17 -28.47 -9.52
N GLY A 232 1.26 -28.38 -8.54
CA GLY A 232 1.58 -28.49 -7.11
C GLY A 232 2.23 -27.23 -6.54
N ASN A 233 1.97 -26.06 -7.12
CA ASN A 233 2.39 -24.76 -6.60
C ASN A 233 1.21 -24.00 -6.01
N LEU A 234 1.52 -22.99 -5.18
CA LEU A 234 0.55 -22.10 -4.54
C LEU A 234 0.89 -20.64 -4.78
N THR A 235 -0.16 -19.82 -4.83
CA THR A 235 -0.10 -18.36 -4.80
C THR A 235 -0.59 -17.88 -3.45
N PHE A 236 0.23 -17.10 -2.76
CA PHE A 236 -0.08 -16.54 -1.44
C PHE A 236 0.62 -15.20 -1.24
N ASN A 237 0.07 -14.38 -0.36
CA ASN A 237 0.65 -13.08 0.00
C ASN A 237 1.48 -13.20 1.26
N ILE A 238 2.60 -12.47 1.31
CA ILE A 238 3.45 -12.31 2.48
C ILE A 238 3.64 -10.83 2.81
N SER A 239 3.88 -10.53 4.08
CA SER A 239 4.17 -9.18 4.56
C SER A 239 5.21 -9.18 5.67
N ASP A 240 5.95 -8.07 5.80
CA ASP A 240 6.77 -7.74 6.97
C ASP A 240 6.09 -6.70 7.89
N GLY A 241 4.84 -6.33 7.57
CA GLY A 241 4.07 -5.32 8.27
C GLY A 241 4.05 -3.97 7.55
N LEU A 242 5.17 -3.55 6.95
CA LEU A 242 5.26 -2.28 6.21
C LEU A 242 4.93 -2.46 4.73
N SER A 243 5.31 -3.57 4.14
CA SER A 243 5.08 -3.91 2.73
C SER A 243 4.40 -5.27 2.58
N TYR A 244 3.88 -5.55 1.40
CA TYR A 244 3.39 -6.89 1.03
C TYR A 244 3.86 -7.29 -0.36
N ALA A 245 3.94 -8.60 -0.60
CA ALA A 245 4.27 -9.18 -1.89
C ALA A 245 3.38 -10.39 -2.19
N THR A 246 3.07 -10.60 -3.48
CA THR A 246 2.32 -11.76 -3.94
C THR A 246 3.28 -12.83 -4.44
N CYS A 247 3.51 -13.86 -3.64
CA CYS A 247 4.28 -15.05 -4.02
C CYS A 247 3.51 -15.85 -5.07
N TYR A 248 3.85 -15.67 -6.35
CA TYR A 248 3.09 -16.22 -7.46
C TYR A 248 3.61 -17.60 -7.88
N ARG A 249 2.76 -18.62 -7.76
CA ARG A 249 3.05 -20.02 -8.15
C ARG A 249 4.35 -20.56 -7.55
N ILE A 250 4.51 -20.35 -6.25
CA ILE A 250 5.67 -20.83 -5.50
C ILE A 250 5.55 -22.34 -5.26
N ASN A 251 6.67 -23.06 -5.40
CA ASN A 251 6.76 -24.50 -5.16
C ASN A 251 6.92 -24.81 -3.65
N TYR A 252 6.64 -26.05 -3.27
CA TYR A 252 6.74 -26.49 -1.88
C TYR A 252 8.19 -26.46 -1.35
N LYS A 253 9.15 -27.02 -2.11
CA LYS A 253 10.57 -27.10 -1.77
C LYS A 253 11.48 -27.06 -3.02
N GLN A 254 12.77 -26.84 -2.81
CA GLN A 254 13.76 -26.64 -3.88
C GLN A 254 13.79 -27.74 -4.95
N THR A 255 13.63 -28.98 -4.57
CA THR A 255 13.75 -30.15 -5.47
C THR A 255 12.50 -30.40 -6.33
N GLY A 256 11.71 -29.37 -6.62
CA GLY A 256 10.43 -29.51 -7.35
C GLY A 256 9.35 -30.17 -6.51
N GLY A 257 9.47 -30.08 -5.19
CA GLY A 257 8.46 -30.54 -4.25
C GLY A 257 7.12 -29.85 -4.54
N LYS A 258 6.05 -30.63 -4.42
CA LYS A 258 4.69 -30.17 -4.67
C LYS A 258 3.96 -29.97 -3.36
N PHE A 259 3.20 -28.89 -3.26
CA PHE A 259 2.15 -28.82 -2.25
C PHE A 259 1.13 -29.92 -2.51
N THR A 260 0.70 -30.58 -1.47
CA THR A 260 -0.30 -31.66 -1.51
C THR A 260 -1.57 -31.25 -0.76
N ASN A 261 -1.47 -30.22 0.08
CA ASN A 261 -2.55 -29.73 0.91
C ASN A 261 -2.41 -28.21 1.10
N LEU A 262 -3.53 -27.48 1.05
CA LEU A 262 -3.59 -26.04 1.34
C LEU A 262 -3.15 -25.72 2.78
N ASN A 263 -3.27 -26.66 3.71
CA ASN A 263 -2.87 -26.46 5.09
C ASN A 263 -1.33 -26.39 5.30
N GLN A 264 -0.54 -26.58 4.25
CA GLN A 264 0.94 -26.48 4.32
C GLN A 264 1.44 -25.03 4.30
N VAL A 265 0.58 -24.06 3.91
CA VAL A 265 0.80 -22.62 4.04
C VAL A 265 -0.51 -21.98 4.49
N GLN A 266 -0.50 -21.33 5.65
CA GLN A 266 -1.68 -20.72 6.26
C GLN A 266 -1.39 -19.27 6.66
N VAL A 267 -2.45 -18.47 6.74
CA VAL A 267 -2.36 -17.10 7.27
C VAL A 267 -1.78 -17.14 8.70
N GLY A 268 -0.78 -16.30 8.94
CA GLY A 268 -0.04 -16.24 10.20
C GLY A 268 1.28 -17.04 10.20
N ASP A 269 1.51 -17.93 9.22
CA ASP A 269 2.79 -18.61 9.12
C ASP A 269 3.93 -17.64 8.77
N THR A 270 5.04 -17.72 9.45
CA THR A 270 6.28 -17.09 8.99
C THR A 270 6.96 -18.01 7.97
N VAL A 271 7.26 -17.48 6.80
CA VAL A 271 7.91 -18.22 5.71
C VAL A 271 9.19 -17.54 5.25
N LEU A 272 10.13 -18.34 4.78
CA LEU A 272 11.28 -17.91 3.99
C LEU A 272 11.09 -18.42 2.56
N VAL A 273 10.96 -17.53 1.61
CA VAL A 273 10.76 -17.86 0.19
C VAL A 273 12.03 -17.53 -0.59
N ASN A 274 12.62 -18.52 -1.29
CA ASN A 274 13.70 -18.27 -2.25
C ASN A 274 13.09 -18.11 -3.65
N ALA A 275 13.19 -16.90 -4.22
CA ALA A 275 12.53 -16.57 -5.47
C ALA A 275 13.25 -15.45 -6.22
N LYS A 276 12.99 -15.33 -7.51
CA LYS A 276 13.24 -14.10 -8.25
C LYS A 276 12.17 -13.07 -7.94
N ILE A 277 12.51 -11.80 -8.09
CA ILE A 277 11.58 -10.69 -7.85
C ILE A 277 11.14 -10.13 -9.20
N GLN A 278 9.85 -10.01 -9.40
CA GLN A 278 9.23 -9.38 -10.57
C GLN A 278 8.51 -8.09 -10.17
N ASN A 279 8.62 -7.06 -11.02
CA ASN A 279 7.72 -5.91 -10.97
C ASN A 279 6.45 -6.23 -11.76
N TYR A 280 5.41 -6.73 -11.12
CA TYR A 280 4.14 -6.97 -11.79
C TYR A 280 3.25 -5.72 -11.73
N ASN A 281 3.42 -4.82 -12.73
CA ASN A 281 2.65 -3.56 -12.85
C ASN A 281 2.72 -2.63 -11.62
N GLY A 282 3.85 -2.59 -10.93
CA GLY A 282 4.06 -1.77 -9.73
C GLY A 282 3.86 -2.53 -8.42
N THR A 283 3.60 -3.84 -8.47
CA THR A 283 3.52 -4.71 -7.30
C THR A 283 4.72 -5.65 -7.27
N CYS A 284 5.29 -5.87 -6.08
CA CYS A 284 6.33 -6.87 -5.87
C CYS A 284 5.72 -8.28 -5.98
N GLU A 285 6.25 -9.08 -6.89
CA GLU A 285 5.80 -10.45 -7.11
C GLU A 285 7.00 -11.40 -7.11
N PRO A 286 7.29 -12.10 -5.97
CA PRO A 286 8.21 -13.23 -5.95
C PRO A 286 7.72 -14.35 -6.87
N VAL A 287 8.56 -14.76 -7.83
CA VAL A 287 8.22 -15.74 -8.87
C VAL A 287 9.31 -16.79 -9.03
N GLN A 288 8.98 -17.93 -9.68
CA GLN A 288 9.94 -18.99 -10.02
C GLN A 288 10.71 -19.48 -8.77
N GLY A 289 10.02 -19.55 -7.64
CA GLY A 289 10.62 -19.84 -6.35
C GLY A 289 10.03 -21.03 -5.63
N TYR A 290 10.51 -21.21 -4.40
CA TYR A 290 10.04 -22.26 -3.49
C TYR A 290 10.14 -21.78 -2.03
N VAL A 291 9.37 -22.42 -1.15
CA VAL A 291 9.45 -22.16 0.30
C VAL A 291 10.66 -22.91 0.87
N VAL A 292 11.55 -22.19 1.56
CA VAL A 292 12.74 -22.74 2.24
C VAL A 292 12.40 -23.20 3.65
N GLU A 293 11.70 -22.33 4.40
CA GLU A 293 11.32 -22.54 5.80
C GLU A 293 9.86 -22.10 5.99
N SER A 294 9.16 -22.73 6.90
CA SER A 294 7.85 -22.31 7.39
C SER A 294 7.69 -22.66 8.86
N THR A 295 6.98 -21.82 9.61
CA THR A 295 6.53 -22.14 10.97
C THR A 295 5.32 -23.05 11.01
N ASN A 296 4.74 -23.37 9.84
CA ASN A 296 3.60 -24.28 9.72
C ASN A 296 3.98 -25.70 10.14
N PRO A 297 3.27 -26.33 11.07
CA PRO A 297 3.58 -27.71 11.51
C PRO A 297 3.35 -28.77 10.42
N ASN A 298 2.65 -28.43 9.35
CA ASN A 298 2.38 -29.34 8.21
C ASN A 298 3.34 -29.12 7.02
N PHE A 299 4.35 -28.20 7.18
CA PHE A 299 5.34 -27.90 6.14
C PHE A 299 6.49 -28.91 6.02
#